data_6cf2afb064b152a8ec1ebee287f4683b
#
_entry.id   6cf2afb064b152a8ec1ebee287f4683b
#
_cell.length_a   1.000
_cell.length_b   1.000
_cell.length_c   1.000
_cell.angle_alpha   90.00
_cell.angle_beta   90.00
_cell.angle_gamma   90.00
#
_symmetry.space_group_name_H-M   'P 1'
#
loop_
_entity.id
_entity.type
_entity.pdbx_description
1 polymer ?
#
loop_
_entity_poly.entity_id
_entity_poly.type
_entity_poly.pdbx_seq_one_letter_code
_entity_poly.pdbx_strand_id
1 'polypeptide(L)'
;LFRSQHRLTDMGVHLLLKSHLQSLEKTSTGIRATLDRSRNVEVDAVIAATGLRPETALARRAGLNINRGVCVDSYLQTSHPDIYALGDCAEINGQVLPFLQPILLSAMCLSKNLLAQAGELKLPPMLVKVKTPDLPLHLAGDTRRDDLTWNIVAAKEGLVAKGVDAENQLRAFVVSEDKMKEAFALLKQLVS
;
A
#
# COMPACT_ATOMS: atom_id res chain seq x y z
N LEU A 1 14.53 3.20 2.48
CA LEU A 1 14.83 1.92 1.81
C LEU A 1 16.14 1.31 2.34
N PHE A 2 17.27 2.04 2.31
CA PHE A 2 18.59 1.52 2.70
C PHE A 2 18.65 1.04 4.17
N ARG A 3 18.02 1.73 5.13
CA ARG A 3 18.00 1.28 6.53
C ARG A 3 17.29 -0.05 6.71
N SER A 4 16.11 -0.23 6.11
CA SER A 4 15.38 -1.50 6.18
C SER A 4 16.15 -2.64 5.51
N GLN A 5 16.78 -2.35 4.36
CA GLN A 5 17.62 -3.34 3.66
C GLN A 5 18.82 -3.74 4.53
N HIS A 6 19.54 -2.78 5.08
CA HIS A 6 20.69 -3.04 5.94
C HIS A 6 20.28 -3.89 7.17
N ARG A 7 19.19 -3.49 7.83
CA ARG A 7 18.69 -4.23 9.00
C ARG A 7 18.33 -5.68 8.69
N LEU A 8 17.65 -5.93 7.57
CA LEU A 8 17.32 -7.29 7.13
C LEU A 8 18.59 -8.10 6.81
N THR A 9 19.57 -7.49 6.18
CA THR A 9 20.85 -8.14 5.88
C THR A 9 21.60 -8.50 7.17
N ASP A 10 21.62 -7.61 8.18
CA ASP A 10 22.22 -7.87 9.48
C ASP A 10 21.54 -9.03 10.23
N MET A 11 20.27 -9.28 9.95
CA MET A 11 19.49 -10.43 10.46
C MET A 11 19.72 -11.70 9.66
N GLY A 12 20.62 -11.71 8.68
CA GLY A 12 20.92 -12.86 7.83
C GLY A 12 19.98 -13.05 6.63
N VAL A 13 19.12 -12.04 6.32
CA VAL A 13 18.23 -12.11 5.17
C VAL A 13 18.99 -11.81 3.88
N HIS A 14 18.95 -12.72 2.92
CA HIS A 14 19.51 -12.53 1.59
C HIS A 14 18.49 -11.85 0.68
N LEU A 15 18.71 -10.58 0.36
CA LEU A 15 17.81 -9.79 -0.48
C LEU A 15 18.19 -9.92 -1.96
N LEU A 16 17.29 -10.44 -2.76
CA LEU A 16 17.44 -10.58 -4.21
C LEU A 16 16.59 -9.52 -4.91
N LEU A 17 17.04 -8.25 -4.81
CA LEU A 17 16.32 -7.11 -5.38
C LEU A 17 16.34 -7.15 -6.92
N LYS A 18 15.28 -6.60 -7.54
CA LYS A 18 15.10 -6.57 -9.01
C LYS A 18 15.18 -7.96 -9.63
N SER A 19 14.73 -8.98 -8.92
CA SER A 19 14.66 -10.36 -9.38
C SER A 19 13.21 -10.82 -9.41
N HIS A 20 12.85 -11.56 -10.47
CA HIS A 20 11.52 -12.15 -10.61
C HIS A 20 11.62 -13.67 -10.48
N LEU A 21 10.68 -14.25 -9.74
CA LEU A 21 10.51 -15.69 -9.67
C LEU A 21 9.85 -16.16 -10.97
N GLN A 22 10.49 -17.09 -11.67
CA GLN A 22 9.99 -17.66 -12.93
C GLN A 22 9.26 -18.99 -12.73
N SER A 23 9.85 -19.89 -11.94
CA SER A 23 9.24 -21.19 -11.66
C SER A 23 9.61 -21.71 -10.30
N LEU A 24 8.79 -22.63 -9.80
CA LEU A 24 9.02 -23.42 -8.60
C LEU A 24 8.92 -24.90 -8.97
N GLU A 25 9.92 -25.69 -8.61
CA GLU A 25 9.96 -27.11 -8.84
C GLU A 25 10.23 -27.84 -7.52
N LYS A 26 9.43 -28.88 -7.24
CA LYS A 26 9.68 -29.74 -6.09
C LYS A 26 10.87 -30.65 -6.40
N THR A 27 11.84 -30.69 -5.51
CA THR A 27 12.99 -31.58 -5.58
C THR A 27 12.88 -32.71 -4.52
N SER A 28 13.82 -33.59 -4.47
CA SER A 28 13.87 -34.64 -3.44
C SER A 28 14.14 -34.10 -2.03
N THR A 29 14.74 -32.90 -1.93
CA THR A 29 15.20 -32.28 -0.67
C THR A 29 14.52 -30.97 -0.32
N GLY A 30 13.66 -30.43 -1.20
CA GLY A 30 13.02 -29.13 -0.96
C GLY A 30 12.34 -28.58 -2.21
N ILE A 31 12.51 -27.29 -2.45
CA ILE A 31 11.94 -26.58 -3.59
C ILE A 31 13.06 -25.82 -4.30
N ARG A 32 13.17 -26.01 -5.61
CA ARG A 32 14.02 -25.19 -6.46
C ARG A 32 13.21 -23.99 -6.96
N ALA A 33 13.67 -22.80 -6.63
CA ALA A 33 13.15 -21.55 -7.15
C ALA A 33 14.06 -21.04 -8.26
N THR A 34 13.55 -20.94 -9.48
CA THR A 34 14.26 -20.36 -10.62
C THR A 34 13.92 -18.89 -10.74
N LEU A 35 14.95 -18.06 -10.72
CA LEU A 35 14.85 -16.60 -10.84
C LEU A 35 15.29 -16.16 -12.25
N ASP A 36 15.19 -14.87 -12.51
CA ASP A 36 15.73 -14.26 -13.74
C ASP A 36 17.17 -14.69 -13.99
N ARG A 37 17.56 -14.76 -15.25
CA ARG A 37 18.89 -15.14 -15.71
C ARG A 37 19.31 -16.56 -15.29
N SER A 38 18.32 -17.46 -15.15
CA SER A 38 18.52 -18.86 -14.78
C SER A 38 19.25 -19.07 -13.45
N ARG A 39 19.14 -18.12 -12.54
CA ARG A 39 19.65 -18.27 -11.17
C ARG A 39 18.73 -19.16 -10.38
N ASN A 40 19.25 -20.22 -9.80
CA ASN A 40 18.49 -21.14 -8.97
C ASN A 40 18.83 -20.97 -7.49
N VAL A 41 17.81 -21.10 -6.65
CA VAL A 41 17.91 -21.10 -5.19
C VAL A 41 17.16 -22.34 -4.68
N GLU A 42 17.78 -23.16 -3.87
CA GLU A 42 17.14 -24.28 -3.17
C GLU A 42 16.65 -23.79 -1.81
N VAL A 43 15.41 -24.11 -1.47
CA VAL A 43 14.75 -23.68 -0.22
C VAL A 43 13.84 -24.78 0.32
N ASP A 44 13.60 -24.78 1.63
CA ASP A 44 12.69 -25.73 2.28
C ASP A 44 11.21 -25.34 2.06
N ALA A 45 10.93 -24.04 1.99
CA ALA A 45 9.58 -23.50 1.81
C ALA A 45 9.59 -22.19 1.03
N VAL A 46 8.47 -21.86 0.42
CA VAL A 46 8.24 -20.59 -0.29
C VAL A 46 7.01 -19.90 0.29
N ILE A 47 7.16 -18.64 0.66
CA ILE A 47 6.06 -17.80 1.13
C ILE A 47 5.82 -16.69 0.10
N ALA A 48 4.62 -16.65 -0.49
CA ALA A 48 4.23 -15.59 -1.39
C ALA A 48 3.62 -14.41 -0.58
N ALA A 49 4.32 -13.29 -0.58
CA ALA A 49 3.87 -12.05 0.06
C ALA A 49 3.87 -10.89 -0.96
N THR A 50 3.25 -11.11 -2.12
CA THR A 50 3.31 -10.25 -3.31
C THR A 50 2.24 -9.16 -3.35
N GLY A 51 1.52 -8.96 -2.26
CA GLY A 51 0.42 -8.02 -2.14
C GLY A 51 -0.94 -8.63 -2.52
N LEU A 52 -1.97 -7.81 -2.50
CA LEU A 52 -3.34 -8.20 -2.81
C LEU A 52 -3.70 -7.86 -4.26
N ARG A 53 -4.40 -8.78 -4.89
CA ARG A 53 -5.03 -8.57 -6.18
C ARG A 53 -6.54 -8.57 -5.99
N PRO A 54 -7.25 -7.50 -6.39
CA PRO A 54 -8.70 -7.45 -6.30
C PRO A 54 -9.37 -8.57 -7.09
N GLU A 55 -10.37 -9.22 -6.49
CA GLU A 55 -11.21 -10.18 -7.21
C GLU A 55 -12.30 -9.41 -7.97
N THR A 56 -12.22 -9.42 -9.29
CA THR A 56 -13.09 -8.64 -10.16
C THR A 56 -13.86 -9.49 -11.18
N ALA A 57 -13.74 -10.82 -11.11
CA ALA A 57 -14.31 -11.71 -12.12
C ALA A 57 -15.85 -11.60 -12.23
N LEU A 58 -16.55 -11.47 -11.10
CA LEU A 58 -18.00 -11.31 -11.07
C LEU A 58 -18.42 -9.97 -11.72
N ALA A 59 -17.76 -8.89 -11.30
CA ALA A 59 -18.04 -7.54 -11.81
C ALA A 59 -17.75 -7.44 -13.32
N ARG A 60 -16.67 -8.08 -13.79
CA ARG A 60 -16.34 -8.17 -15.23
C ARG A 60 -17.42 -8.89 -16.02
N ARG A 61 -17.93 -10.02 -15.50
CA ARG A 61 -19.04 -10.76 -16.17
C ARG A 61 -20.34 -9.97 -16.18
N ALA A 62 -20.55 -9.09 -15.20
CA ALA A 62 -21.68 -8.18 -15.16
C ALA A 62 -21.50 -6.93 -16.04
N GLY A 63 -20.40 -6.80 -16.79
CA GLY A 63 -20.14 -5.68 -17.68
C GLY A 63 -19.78 -4.37 -16.98
N LEU A 64 -19.37 -4.41 -15.71
CA LEU A 64 -18.97 -3.21 -14.96
C LEU A 64 -17.58 -2.73 -15.40
N ASN A 65 -17.33 -1.42 -15.25
CA ASN A 65 -16.03 -0.83 -15.51
C ASN A 65 -15.01 -1.31 -14.50
N ILE A 66 -13.91 -1.86 -15.00
CA ILE A 66 -12.80 -2.41 -14.20
C ILE A 66 -11.48 -1.89 -14.74
N ASN A 67 -10.64 -1.44 -13.83
CA ASN A 67 -9.23 -1.20 -14.09
C ASN A 67 -8.39 -2.18 -13.23
N ARG A 68 -7.78 -1.77 -12.14
CA ARG A 68 -7.17 -2.67 -11.16
C ARG A 68 -8.21 -3.29 -10.23
N GLY A 69 -9.24 -2.54 -9.88
CA GLY A 69 -10.42 -2.93 -9.13
C GLY A 69 -11.71 -2.62 -9.89
N VAL A 70 -12.84 -2.76 -9.22
CA VAL A 70 -14.15 -2.32 -9.71
C VAL A 70 -14.19 -0.79 -9.56
N CYS A 71 -14.25 -0.07 -10.67
CA CYS A 71 -14.26 1.39 -10.66
C CYS A 71 -15.55 1.91 -10.03
N VAL A 72 -15.41 2.80 -9.03
CA VAL A 72 -16.53 3.47 -8.39
C VAL A 72 -16.29 4.97 -8.32
N ASP A 73 -17.38 5.73 -8.26
CA ASP A 73 -17.36 7.17 -8.00
C ASP A 73 -17.22 7.50 -6.50
N SER A 74 -17.33 8.78 -6.16
CA SER A 74 -17.28 9.25 -4.76
C SER A 74 -18.46 8.81 -3.90
N TYR A 75 -19.52 8.27 -4.50
CA TYR A 75 -20.67 7.69 -3.80
C TYR A 75 -20.60 6.17 -3.70
N LEU A 76 -19.49 5.57 -4.14
CA LEU A 76 -19.25 4.12 -4.24
C LEU A 76 -20.16 3.40 -5.28
N GLN A 77 -20.76 4.16 -6.20
CA GLN A 77 -21.56 3.64 -7.29
C GLN A 77 -20.64 3.19 -8.44
N THR A 78 -20.94 2.05 -9.02
CA THR A 78 -20.22 1.52 -10.19
C THR A 78 -20.72 2.17 -11.48
N SER A 79 -20.28 1.66 -12.63
CA SER A 79 -20.83 2.03 -13.96
C SER A 79 -22.30 1.66 -14.15
N HIS A 80 -22.89 0.88 -13.25
CA HIS A 80 -24.32 0.57 -13.23
C HIS A 80 -25.00 1.27 -12.05
N PRO A 81 -26.14 1.97 -12.23
CA PRO A 81 -26.73 2.83 -11.20
C PRO A 81 -27.21 2.10 -9.96
N ASP A 82 -27.55 0.80 -10.06
CA ASP A 82 -28.05 0.02 -8.94
C ASP A 82 -26.98 -0.87 -8.29
N ILE A 83 -25.72 -0.75 -8.74
CA ILE A 83 -24.63 -1.59 -8.25
C ILE A 83 -23.55 -0.70 -7.60
N TYR A 84 -23.17 -1.07 -6.39
CA TYR A 84 -22.14 -0.41 -5.60
C TYR A 84 -21.01 -1.39 -5.31
N ALA A 85 -19.80 -0.87 -5.10
CA ALA A 85 -18.68 -1.69 -4.65
C ALA A 85 -17.89 -0.98 -3.55
N LEU A 86 -17.42 -1.75 -2.57
CA LEU A 86 -16.54 -1.28 -1.51
C LEU A 86 -15.58 -2.41 -1.08
N GLY A 87 -14.57 -2.06 -0.31
CA GLY A 87 -13.60 -3.02 0.19
C GLY A 87 -12.45 -3.29 -0.78
N ASP A 88 -11.82 -4.44 -0.63
CA ASP A 88 -10.60 -4.81 -1.34
C ASP A 88 -10.76 -4.89 -2.87
N CYS A 89 -12.00 -5.08 -3.35
CA CYS A 89 -12.29 -5.14 -4.78
C CYS A 89 -12.55 -3.77 -5.42
N ALA A 90 -12.86 -2.74 -4.63
CA ALA A 90 -13.21 -1.41 -5.16
C ALA A 90 -11.97 -0.59 -5.52
N GLU A 91 -12.10 0.15 -6.61
CA GLU A 91 -11.12 1.15 -7.04
C GLU A 91 -11.75 2.54 -6.92
N ILE A 92 -11.31 3.28 -5.91
CA ILE A 92 -11.83 4.60 -5.54
C ILE A 92 -10.80 5.65 -5.99
N ASN A 93 -11.19 6.59 -6.84
CA ASN A 93 -10.29 7.62 -7.39
C ASN A 93 -8.99 7.02 -7.98
N GLY A 94 -9.09 5.91 -8.72
CA GLY A 94 -7.95 5.24 -9.35
C GLY A 94 -7.06 4.46 -8.37
N GLN A 95 -7.47 4.29 -7.12
CA GLN A 95 -6.70 3.58 -6.10
C GLN A 95 -7.47 2.41 -5.50
N VAL A 96 -6.79 1.26 -5.40
CA VAL A 96 -7.25 0.12 -4.60
C VAL A 96 -6.61 0.24 -3.22
N LEU A 97 -7.44 0.29 -2.17
CA LEU A 97 -7.01 0.54 -0.80
C LEU A 97 -7.36 -0.66 0.11
N PRO A 98 -6.60 -1.78 0.02
CA PRO A 98 -6.95 -3.05 0.64
C PRO A 98 -6.52 -3.09 2.12
N PHE A 99 -7.07 -2.20 2.93
CA PHE A 99 -6.84 -2.16 4.38
C PHE A 99 -8.06 -1.61 5.13
N LEU A 100 -8.14 -1.90 6.41
CA LEU A 100 -9.36 -1.79 7.19
C LEU A 100 -9.98 -0.39 7.24
N GLN A 101 -9.17 0.67 7.36
CA GLN A 101 -9.69 2.02 7.57
C GLN A 101 -10.51 2.56 6.38
N PRO A 102 -10.04 2.49 5.11
CA PRO A 102 -10.87 2.86 3.96
C PRO A 102 -12.14 2.03 3.84
N ILE A 103 -12.07 0.72 4.14
CA ILE A 103 -13.23 -0.18 4.08
C ILE A 103 -14.31 0.29 5.05
N LEU A 104 -13.96 0.60 6.30
CA LEU A 104 -14.90 1.09 7.31
C LEU A 104 -15.52 2.43 6.91
N LEU A 105 -14.71 3.38 6.42
CA LEU A 105 -15.20 4.68 5.96
C LEU A 105 -16.12 4.54 4.74
N SER A 106 -15.77 3.66 3.80
CA SER A 106 -16.61 3.33 2.64
C SER A 106 -17.94 2.70 3.06
N ALA A 107 -17.93 1.77 4.01
CA ALA A 107 -19.16 1.15 4.53
C ALA A 107 -20.07 2.17 5.20
N MET A 108 -19.52 3.09 6.01
CA MET A 108 -20.27 4.17 6.64
C MET A 108 -20.85 5.15 5.62
N CYS A 109 -20.11 5.48 4.56
CA CYS A 109 -20.58 6.33 3.48
C CYS A 109 -21.70 5.63 2.69
N LEU A 110 -21.48 4.40 2.25
CA LEU A 110 -22.45 3.64 1.46
C LEU A 110 -23.75 3.39 2.22
N SER A 111 -23.70 3.08 3.52
CA SER A 111 -24.89 2.89 4.33
C SER A 111 -25.79 4.12 4.36
N LYS A 112 -25.20 5.32 4.40
CA LYS A 112 -25.95 6.59 4.34
C LYS A 112 -26.54 6.82 2.95
N ASN A 113 -25.75 6.56 1.91
CA ASN A 113 -26.18 6.73 0.51
C ASN A 113 -27.37 5.84 0.17
N LEU A 114 -27.37 4.59 0.64
CA LEU A 114 -28.49 3.66 0.46
C LEU A 114 -29.77 4.05 1.24
N LEU A 115 -29.63 4.88 2.28
CA LEU A 115 -30.75 5.43 3.06
C LEU A 115 -31.17 6.83 2.58
N ALA A 116 -30.84 7.19 1.35
CA ALA A 116 -31.12 8.48 0.74
C ALA A 116 -30.51 9.71 1.47
N GLN A 117 -29.48 9.48 2.29
CA GLN A 117 -28.66 10.52 2.92
C GLN A 117 -27.35 10.70 2.13
N ALA A 118 -27.47 11.02 0.85
CA ALA A 118 -26.35 11.05 -0.08
C ALA A 118 -25.20 11.94 0.42
N GLY A 119 -24.01 11.38 0.44
CA GLY A 119 -22.78 12.07 0.79
C GLY A 119 -21.57 11.44 0.10
N GLU A 120 -20.65 12.28 -0.31
CA GLU A 120 -19.42 11.82 -0.94
C GLU A 120 -18.47 11.19 0.09
N LEU A 121 -17.83 10.12 -0.33
CA LEU A 121 -16.75 9.51 0.44
C LEU A 121 -15.55 10.44 0.48
N LYS A 122 -15.20 10.89 1.67
CA LYS A 122 -13.97 11.64 1.92
C LYS A 122 -13.00 10.77 2.71
N LEU A 123 -11.91 10.38 2.07
CA LEU A 123 -10.85 9.61 2.71
C LEU A 123 -9.78 10.58 3.24
N PRO A 124 -9.62 10.69 4.56
CA PRO A 124 -8.54 11.50 5.13
C PRO A 124 -7.18 10.87 4.83
N PRO A 125 -6.09 11.63 4.91
CA PRO A 125 -4.75 11.04 4.91
C PRO A 125 -4.64 9.96 5.99
N MET A 126 -4.14 8.78 5.62
CA MET A 126 -4.09 7.62 6.50
C MET A 126 -2.65 7.28 6.87
N LEU A 127 -2.44 6.99 8.15
CA LEU A 127 -1.15 6.57 8.65
C LEU A 127 -0.96 5.06 8.46
N VAL A 128 -0.02 4.69 7.62
CA VAL A 128 0.40 3.30 7.44
C VAL A 128 1.51 2.97 8.45
N LYS A 129 1.32 1.88 9.18
CA LYS A 129 2.30 1.37 10.14
C LYS A 129 2.99 0.15 9.56
N VAL A 130 4.28 0.23 9.30
CA VAL A 130 5.10 -0.89 8.87
C VAL A 130 5.80 -1.47 10.09
N LYS A 131 5.49 -2.73 10.39
CA LYS A 131 6.04 -3.45 11.56
C LYS A 131 7.28 -4.24 11.14
N THR A 132 8.37 -3.56 10.84
CA THR A 132 9.66 -4.21 10.65
C THR A 132 10.30 -4.45 12.02
N PRO A 133 10.84 -5.65 12.32
CA PRO A 133 11.58 -5.88 13.55
C PRO A 133 12.69 -4.83 13.72
N ASP A 134 12.79 -4.26 14.90
CA ASP A 134 13.79 -3.24 15.30
C ASP A 134 13.85 -1.98 14.42
N LEU A 135 12.95 -1.84 13.45
CA LEU A 135 12.82 -0.64 12.63
C LEU A 135 11.34 -0.39 12.29
N PRO A 136 10.49 -0.10 13.28
CA PRO A 136 9.12 0.27 12.99
C PRO A 136 9.07 1.60 12.24
N LEU A 137 8.18 1.70 11.24
CA LEU A 137 8.01 2.89 10.43
C LEU A 137 6.55 3.32 10.44
N HIS A 138 6.33 4.63 10.51
CA HIS A 138 5.05 5.23 10.16
C HIS A 138 5.22 6.07 8.89
N LEU A 139 4.29 5.96 7.96
CA LEU A 139 4.29 6.75 6.74
C LEU A 139 2.87 7.15 6.34
N ALA A 140 2.75 8.25 5.64
CA ALA A 140 1.50 8.69 5.05
C ALA A 140 1.76 9.53 3.79
N GLY A 141 0.71 9.69 2.97
CA GLY A 141 0.78 10.36 1.68
C GLY A 141 1.28 9.44 0.56
N ASP A 142 1.38 9.96 -0.65
CA ASP A 142 1.88 9.19 -1.79
C ASP A 142 3.40 9.28 -1.92
N THR A 143 4.07 8.32 -1.29
CA THR A 143 5.54 8.21 -1.28
C THR A 143 6.14 7.78 -2.62
N ARG A 144 5.30 7.51 -3.65
CA ARG A 144 5.74 7.04 -4.98
C ARG A 144 5.77 8.15 -6.01
N ARG A 145 5.32 9.35 -5.66
CA ARG A 145 5.37 10.52 -6.55
C ARG A 145 6.82 10.87 -6.87
N ASP A 146 7.11 11.03 -8.15
CA ASP A 146 8.46 11.33 -8.65
C ASP A 146 8.81 12.82 -8.56
N ASP A 147 7.80 13.70 -8.37
CA ASP A 147 7.94 15.15 -8.29
C ASP A 147 8.26 15.66 -6.88
N LEU A 148 8.42 14.76 -5.90
CA LEU A 148 8.70 15.16 -4.53
C LEU A 148 10.19 15.40 -4.26
N THR A 149 10.47 16.54 -3.65
CA THR A 149 11.76 16.79 -3.01
C THR A 149 11.75 16.25 -1.59
N TRP A 150 12.68 15.33 -1.27
CA TRP A 150 12.75 14.69 0.02
C TRP A 150 13.76 15.37 0.94
N ASN A 151 13.26 15.97 2.04
CA ASN A 151 14.04 16.50 3.13
C ASN A 151 14.18 15.44 4.22
N ILE A 152 15.38 14.91 4.43
CA ILE A 152 15.64 13.78 5.32
C ILE A 152 16.51 14.24 6.49
N VAL A 153 16.00 14.11 7.70
CA VAL A 153 16.74 14.31 8.95
C VAL A 153 16.87 12.95 9.64
N ALA A 154 18.10 12.48 9.75
CA ALA A 154 18.43 11.23 10.41
C ALA A 154 19.28 11.49 11.65
N ALA A 155 18.87 10.94 12.79
CA ALA A 155 19.57 11.00 14.08
C ALA A 155 19.66 9.60 14.68
N LYS A 156 20.33 9.47 15.85
CA LYS A 156 20.35 8.22 16.61
C LYS A 156 18.95 7.77 17.04
N GLU A 157 18.10 8.75 17.37
CA GLU A 157 16.74 8.54 17.87
C GLU A 157 15.72 8.24 16.78
N GLY A 158 16.12 8.21 15.52
CA GLY A 158 15.23 7.90 14.42
C GLY A 158 15.38 8.80 13.21
N LEU A 159 14.45 8.64 12.25
CA LEU A 159 14.45 9.34 10.97
C LEU A 159 13.13 10.08 10.79
N VAL A 160 13.21 11.29 10.25
CA VAL A 160 12.09 12.04 9.68
C VAL A 160 12.43 12.35 8.23
N ALA A 161 11.63 11.83 7.30
CA ALA A 161 11.70 12.17 5.89
C ALA A 161 10.39 12.85 5.47
N LYS A 162 10.47 14.04 4.90
CA LYS A 162 9.36 14.84 4.41
C LYS A 162 9.47 15.00 2.90
N GLY A 163 8.48 14.52 2.17
CA GLY A 163 8.35 14.74 0.73
C GLY A 163 7.47 15.95 0.46
N VAL A 164 8.04 16.98 -0.13
CA VAL A 164 7.34 18.22 -0.45
C VAL A 164 7.30 18.41 -1.97
N ASP A 165 6.22 19.03 -2.45
CA ASP A 165 6.07 19.40 -3.86
C ASP A 165 6.79 20.73 -4.19
N ALA A 166 6.60 21.22 -5.42
CA ALA A 166 7.20 22.47 -5.90
C ALA A 166 6.72 23.71 -5.12
N GLU A 167 5.50 23.67 -4.55
CA GLU A 167 4.92 24.70 -3.71
C GLU A 167 5.32 24.56 -2.23
N ASN A 168 6.29 23.67 -1.93
CA ASN A 168 6.78 23.34 -0.58
C ASN A 168 5.68 22.80 0.36
N GLN A 169 4.63 22.18 -0.21
CA GLN A 169 3.56 21.55 0.56
C GLN A 169 3.92 20.10 0.88
N LEU A 170 3.65 19.68 2.12
CA LEU A 170 3.90 18.31 2.55
C LEU A 170 2.91 17.35 1.88
N ARG A 171 3.41 16.46 1.03
CA ARG A 171 2.63 15.45 0.28
C ARG A 171 2.85 14.03 0.77
N ALA A 172 3.98 13.77 1.40
CA ALA A 172 4.29 12.47 1.98
C ALA A 172 5.29 12.61 3.12
N PHE A 173 5.27 11.66 4.06
CA PHE A 173 6.31 11.56 5.06
C PHE A 173 6.58 10.12 5.48
N VAL A 174 7.78 9.89 6.01
CA VAL A 174 8.18 8.64 6.67
C VAL A 174 8.89 9.01 7.97
N VAL A 175 8.50 8.38 9.07
CA VAL A 175 9.17 8.52 10.37
C VAL A 175 9.48 7.15 10.95
N SER A 176 10.59 7.04 11.68
CA SER A 176 11.00 5.80 12.33
C SER A 176 11.33 6.00 13.80
N GLU A 177 11.33 4.93 14.57
CA GLU A 177 11.81 4.83 15.93
C GLU A 177 11.18 5.91 16.84
N ASP A 178 11.94 6.64 17.65
CA ASP A 178 11.41 7.67 18.54
C ASP A 178 10.74 8.85 17.83
N LYS A 179 11.03 9.02 16.53
CA LYS A 179 10.40 10.03 15.68
C LYS A 179 8.96 9.69 15.27
N MET A 180 8.49 8.46 15.51
CA MET A 180 7.10 8.09 15.24
C MET A 180 6.08 8.92 16.03
N LYS A 181 6.46 9.51 17.18
CA LYS A 181 5.62 10.47 17.91
C LYS A 181 5.26 11.72 17.10
N GLU A 182 6.06 12.08 16.11
CA GLU A 182 5.82 13.22 15.22
C GLU A 182 4.78 12.89 14.11
N ALA A 183 4.47 11.60 13.88
CA ALA A 183 3.62 11.16 12.79
C ALA A 183 2.24 11.84 12.76
N PHE A 184 1.57 12.00 13.91
CA PHE A 184 0.25 12.63 13.97
C PHE A 184 0.28 14.12 13.68
N ALA A 185 1.36 14.82 14.09
CA ALA A 185 1.53 16.23 13.77
C ALA A 185 1.78 16.43 12.27
N LEU A 186 2.59 15.56 11.67
CA LEU A 186 2.84 15.56 10.22
C LEU A 186 1.59 15.17 9.42
N LEU A 187 0.81 14.20 9.92
CA LEU A 187 -0.45 13.77 9.26
C LEU A 187 -1.45 14.93 9.12
N LYS A 188 -1.51 15.83 10.10
CA LYS A 188 -2.37 17.02 10.05
C LYS A 188 -1.88 18.08 9.05
N GLN A 189 -0.62 18.05 8.66
CA GLN A 189 -0.01 18.98 7.70
C GLN A 189 -0.09 18.45 6.26
N LEU A 190 -0.43 17.15 6.09
CA LEU A 190 -0.55 16.56 4.76
C LEU A 190 -1.66 17.23 3.97
N VAL A 191 -1.30 17.78 2.82
CA VAL A 191 -2.24 18.30 1.83
C VAL A 191 -2.58 17.18 0.84
N SER A 192 -3.86 16.92 0.68
CA SER A 192 -4.41 15.89 -0.22
C SER A 192 -4.28 16.31 -1.68
#